data_a601229ffa0fa178ced10cb367439661
#
_entry.id   a601229ffa0fa178ced10cb367439661
#
_cell.length_a   1.000
_cell.length_b   1.000
_cell.length_c   1.000
_cell.angle_alpha   90.00
_cell.angle_beta   90.00
_cell.angle_gamma   90.00
#
_symmetry.space_group_name_H-M   'P 1'
#
loop_
_entity.id
_entity.type
_entity.pdbx_description
1 polymer ?
#
loop_
_entity_poly.entity_id
_entity_poly.type
_entity_poly.pdbx_seq_one_letter_code
_entity_poly.pdbx_strand_id
1 'polypeptide(L)'
;MLRHLLVRATTQKQSRLLLLPQLNQRREIHSRNKKAMELIAKGWNALQEVDRVIDFTEPTDPRLHPLFRTAKQNFELALEVDNSNTHARYWLSRLHLKYQAPGSCKAIGAALLVEAANMGDADAQYELGRRLRVENPYVQSEQQAFHYLEKAIEQLHPGALYLMGAVYLTGEWVKQDMASALWCFHRASEKGHAGAAIAYGSLLLKGAEVPEAITKFNARSIPSSKAKKNNVAVPDEDSTELAKEQFEIAAKAGSDLGLIWLKRLEDEQKLKAAQ
;
A
#
# COMPACT_ATOMS: atom_id res chain seq x y z
N MET A 1 -14.83 -19.61 -40.37
CA MET A 1 -14.69 -18.43 -39.50
C MET A 1 -14.13 -18.71 -38.12
N LEU A 2 -14.33 -19.89 -37.50
CA LEU A 2 -13.84 -20.22 -36.14
C LEU A 2 -12.31 -20.43 -35.99
N ARG A 3 -11.61 -20.82 -37.07
CA ARG A 3 -10.15 -21.02 -37.05
C ARG A 3 -9.33 -19.73 -36.93
N HIS A 4 -9.81 -18.60 -37.42
CA HIS A 4 -9.12 -17.31 -37.36
C HIS A 4 -9.19 -16.66 -35.95
N LEU A 5 -10.19 -16.97 -35.15
CA LEU A 5 -10.32 -16.44 -33.78
C LEU A 5 -9.39 -17.15 -32.79
N LEU A 6 -9.12 -18.45 -33.01
CA LEU A 6 -8.20 -19.22 -32.15
C LEU A 6 -6.73 -18.82 -32.34
N VAL A 7 -6.32 -18.45 -33.55
CA VAL A 7 -4.95 -18.00 -33.84
C VAL A 7 -4.68 -16.62 -33.22
N ARG A 8 -5.66 -15.70 -33.19
CA ARG A 8 -5.51 -14.39 -32.53
C ARG A 8 -5.42 -14.49 -31.00
N ALA A 9 -6.12 -15.44 -30.40
CA ALA A 9 -6.07 -15.64 -28.94
C ALA A 9 -4.72 -16.25 -28.48
N THR A 10 -4.09 -17.08 -29.29
CA THR A 10 -2.79 -17.70 -28.94
C THR A 10 -1.63 -16.72 -29.13
N THR A 11 -1.65 -15.85 -30.14
CA THR A 11 -0.63 -14.82 -30.34
C THR A 11 -0.66 -13.74 -29.28
N GLN A 12 -1.86 -13.38 -28.77
CA GLN A 12 -1.98 -12.39 -27.71
C GLN A 12 -1.54 -12.94 -26.33
N LYS A 13 -1.66 -14.26 -26.10
CA LYS A 13 -1.14 -14.93 -24.89
C LYS A 13 0.40 -15.07 -24.92
N GLN A 14 0.98 -15.31 -26.08
CA GLN A 14 2.44 -15.42 -26.19
C GLN A 14 3.14 -14.07 -26.04
N SER A 15 2.57 -12.96 -26.55
CA SER A 15 3.14 -11.63 -26.37
C SER A 15 3.08 -11.13 -24.91
N ARG A 16 2.07 -11.54 -24.13
CA ARG A 16 2.01 -11.23 -22.69
C ARG A 16 3.04 -12.03 -21.84
N LEU A 17 3.35 -13.26 -22.23
CA LEU A 17 4.33 -14.10 -21.54
C LEU A 17 5.78 -13.65 -21.80
N LEU A 18 6.07 -13.02 -22.93
CA LEU A 18 7.39 -12.51 -23.27
C LEU A 18 7.70 -11.15 -22.63
N LEU A 19 6.68 -10.38 -22.19
CA LEU A 19 6.86 -9.09 -21.52
C LEU A 19 7.21 -9.22 -20.03
N LEU A 20 6.83 -10.32 -19.36
CA LEU A 20 7.10 -10.54 -17.94
C LEU A 20 8.60 -10.65 -17.59
N PRO A 21 9.45 -11.34 -18.37
CA PRO A 21 10.88 -11.38 -18.11
C PRO A 21 11.58 -10.03 -18.31
N GLN A 22 11.12 -9.23 -19.28
CA GLN A 22 11.70 -7.91 -19.55
C GLN A 22 11.36 -6.88 -18.46
N LEU A 23 10.17 -6.96 -17.86
CA LEU A 23 9.79 -6.12 -16.72
C LEU A 23 10.58 -6.47 -15.47
N ASN A 24 10.86 -7.75 -15.22
CA ASN A 24 11.70 -8.17 -14.10
C ASN A 24 13.17 -7.79 -14.33
N GLN A 25 13.71 -7.91 -15.55
CA GLN A 25 15.05 -7.45 -15.85
C GLN A 25 15.23 -5.94 -15.68
N ARG A 26 14.23 -5.12 -16.05
CA ARG A 26 14.26 -3.67 -15.79
C ARG A 26 14.26 -3.36 -14.29
N ARG A 27 13.49 -4.09 -13.47
CA ARG A 27 13.51 -3.93 -12.00
C ARG A 27 14.88 -4.21 -11.40
N GLU A 28 15.57 -5.26 -11.85
CA GLU A 28 16.92 -5.59 -11.36
C GLU A 28 17.99 -4.58 -11.77
N ILE A 29 17.83 -3.90 -12.89
CA ILE A 29 18.79 -2.89 -13.37
C ILE A 29 18.73 -1.63 -12.49
N HIS A 30 17.53 -1.19 -12.06
CA HIS A 30 17.35 0.03 -11.27
C HIS A 30 17.89 -0.09 -9.83
N SER A 31 17.87 -1.27 -9.23
CA SER A 31 18.42 -1.50 -7.89
C SER A 31 19.95 -1.57 -7.86
N ARG A 32 20.62 -1.60 -9.01
CA ARG A 32 22.07 -1.85 -9.11
C ARG A 32 22.95 -0.60 -9.03
N ASN A 33 22.40 0.60 -9.18
CA ASN A 33 23.23 1.80 -9.03
C ASN A 33 23.45 2.12 -7.55
N LYS A 34 24.51 1.52 -6.98
CA LYS A 34 24.87 1.65 -5.57
C LYS A 34 25.01 3.11 -5.13
N LYS A 35 25.63 3.96 -5.97
CA LYS A 35 25.83 5.37 -5.66
C LYS A 35 24.51 6.14 -5.58
N ALA A 36 23.57 5.87 -6.49
CA ALA A 36 22.23 6.46 -6.44
C ALA A 36 21.49 6.02 -5.17
N MET A 37 21.57 4.74 -4.80
CA MET A 37 20.93 4.23 -3.57
C MET A 37 21.52 4.83 -2.29
N GLU A 38 22.85 5.04 -2.24
CA GLU A 38 23.51 5.73 -1.12
C GLU A 38 23.02 7.18 -0.97
N LEU A 39 22.85 7.89 -2.10
CA LEU A 39 22.31 9.24 -2.11
C LEU A 39 20.84 9.27 -1.66
N ILE A 40 20.01 8.34 -2.14
CA ILE A 40 18.62 8.21 -1.70
C ILE A 40 18.55 7.97 -0.19
N ALA A 41 19.37 7.07 0.34
CA ALA A 41 19.42 6.79 1.77
C ALA A 41 19.78 8.05 2.60
N LYS A 42 20.73 8.85 2.14
CA LYS A 42 21.08 10.13 2.79
C LYS A 42 19.92 11.13 2.77
N GLY A 43 19.25 11.26 1.62
CA GLY A 43 18.08 12.13 1.49
C GLY A 43 16.93 11.67 2.38
N TRP A 44 16.69 10.37 2.44
CA TRP A 44 15.66 9.76 3.27
C TRP A 44 15.94 9.94 4.76
N ASN A 45 17.18 9.74 5.21
CA ASN A 45 17.57 9.99 6.60
C ASN A 45 17.31 11.44 7.01
N ALA A 46 17.60 12.40 6.13
CA ALA A 46 17.30 13.81 6.39
C ALA A 46 15.79 14.05 6.54
N LEU A 47 14.94 13.39 5.72
CA LEU A 47 13.49 13.48 5.87
C LEU A 47 12.97 12.78 7.11
N GLN A 48 13.60 11.70 7.57
CA GLN A 48 13.24 11.07 8.84
C GLN A 48 13.49 12.01 10.03
N GLU A 49 14.60 12.78 10.02
CA GLU A 49 14.82 13.79 11.05
C GLU A 49 13.79 14.91 10.99
N VAL A 50 13.35 15.30 9.80
CA VAL A 50 12.20 16.21 9.65
C VAL A 50 10.93 15.61 10.25
N ASP A 51 10.59 14.37 9.91
CA ASP A 51 9.37 13.70 10.39
C ASP A 51 9.37 13.53 11.93
N ARG A 52 10.54 13.44 12.59
CA ARG A 52 10.63 13.40 14.07
C ARG A 52 10.30 14.72 14.74
N VAL A 53 10.52 15.82 14.06
CA VAL A 53 10.44 17.17 14.63
C VAL A 53 9.20 17.91 14.15
N ILE A 54 8.68 17.56 12.96
CA ILE A 54 7.59 18.31 12.29
C ILE A 54 6.29 18.33 13.09
N ASP A 55 6.01 17.29 13.88
CA ASP A 55 4.80 17.23 14.72
C ASP A 55 4.86 18.22 15.90
N PHE A 56 6.04 18.74 16.22
CA PHE A 56 6.29 19.67 17.32
C PHE A 56 6.67 21.08 16.85
N THR A 57 6.78 21.30 15.53
CA THR A 57 7.22 22.56 14.94
C THR A 57 6.38 22.93 13.72
N GLU A 58 6.34 24.21 13.39
CA GLU A 58 5.74 24.68 12.14
C GLU A 58 6.54 24.15 10.94
N PRO A 59 5.86 23.74 9.84
CA PRO A 59 6.55 23.30 8.61
C PRO A 59 7.51 24.33 8.01
N THR A 60 7.32 25.59 8.36
CA THR A 60 8.14 26.74 7.93
C THR A 60 9.31 27.04 8.85
N ASP A 61 9.54 26.23 9.90
CA ASP A 61 10.63 26.45 10.85
C ASP A 61 12.00 26.47 10.14
N PRO A 62 12.78 27.57 10.31
CA PRO A 62 14.09 27.70 9.69
C PRO A 62 15.06 26.55 10.04
N ARG A 63 14.88 25.89 11.18
CA ARG A 63 15.69 24.73 11.60
C ARG A 63 15.54 23.54 10.69
N LEU A 64 14.40 23.39 10.02
CA LEU A 64 14.14 22.33 9.07
C LEU A 64 14.74 22.60 7.68
N HIS A 65 15.06 23.86 7.34
CA HIS A 65 15.56 24.24 6.03
C HIS A 65 16.86 23.51 5.61
N PRO A 66 17.86 23.30 6.49
CA PRO A 66 19.05 22.53 6.12
C PRO A 66 18.72 21.07 5.79
N LEU A 67 17.80 20.45 6.54
CA LEU A 67 17.38 19.07 6.31
C LEU A 67 16.64 18.92 4.99
N PHE A 68 15.71 19.82 4.68
CA PHE A 68 15.02 19.86 3.39
C PHE A 68 15.99 20.07 2.22
N ARG A 69 16.96 20.97 2.38
CA ARG A 69 18.00 21.20 1.36
C ARG A 69 18.83 19.94 1.15
N THR A 70 19.28 19.31 2.22
CA THR A 70 20.05 18.05 2.17
C THR A 70 19.25 16.96 1.47
N ALA A 71 17.97 16.77 1.83
CA ALA A 71 17.12 15.78 1.19
C ALA A 71 16.97 16.06 -0.31
N LYS A 72 16.62 17.29 -0.68
CA LYS A 72 16.45 17.71 -2.07
C LYS A 72 17.70 17.47 -2.90
N GLN A 73 18.85 17.97 -2.45
CA GLN A 73 20.14 17.83 -3.16
C GLN A 73 20.51 16.36 -3.38
N ASN A 74 20.32 15.51 -2.37
CA ASN A 74 20.66 14.10 -2.49
C ASN A 74 19.73 13.37 -3.47
N PHE A 75 18.42 13.67 -3.52
CA PHE A 75 17.50 13.08 -4.50
C PHE A 75 17.78 13.59 -5.92
N GLU A 76 18.08 14.88 -6.09
CA GLU A 76 18.47 15.44 -7.38
C GLU A 76 19.78 14.81 -7.90
N LEU A 77 20.82 14.70 -7.06
CA LEU A 77 22.06 14.03 -7.40
C LEU A 77 21.86 12.53 -7.70
N ALA A 78 20.93 11.87 -7.00
CA ALA A 78 20.61 10.48 -7.31
C ALA A 78 20.00 10.33 -8.71
N LEU A 79 19.16 11.29 -9.15
CA LEU A 79 18.60 11.32 -10.51
C LEU A 79 19.63 11.71 -11.57
N GLU A 80 20.63 12.55 -11.23
CA GLU A 80 21.77 12.82 -12.12
C GLU A 80 22.62 11.57 -12.37
N VAL A 81 22.81 10.75 -11.33
CA VAL A 81 23.58 9.50 -11.40
C VAL A 81 22.79 8.40 -12.11
N ASP A 82 21.48 8.35 -11.89
CA ASP A 82 20.56 7.36 -12.44
C ASP A 82 19.17 7.98 -12.66
N ASN A 83 18.97 8.58 -13.82
CA ASN A 83 17.69 9.21 -14.19
C ASN A 83 16.52 8.23 -14.27
N SER A 84 16.79 6.93 -14.34
CA SER A 84 15.75 5.90 -14.34
C SER A 84 15.33 5.45 -12.93
N ASN A 85 15.91 6.01 -11.89
CA ASN A 85 15.62 5.64 -10.51
C ASN A 85 14.25 6.17 -10.07
N THR A 86 13.30 5.27 -9.90
CA THR A 86 11.92 5.57 -9.53
C THR A 86 11.80 6.04 -8.08
N HIS A 87 12.60 5.47 -7.16
CA HIS A 87 12.57 5.86 -5.75
C HIS A 87 13.05 7.30 -5.52
N ALA A 88 14.15 7.71 -6.18
CA ALA A 88 14.63 9.09 -6.09
C ALA A 88 13.55 10.07 -6.58
N ARG A 89 12.89 9.72 -7.70
CA ARG A 89 11.81 10.51 -8.29
C ARG A 89 10.59 10.60 -7.37
N TYR A 90 10.19 9.49 -6.75
CA TYR A 90 9.12 9.44 -5.78
C TYR A 90 9.41 10.28 -4.53
N TRP A 91 10.59 10.13 -3.92
CA TRP A 91 10.95 10.91 -2.74
C TRP A 91 11.07 12.41 -3.02
N LEU A 92 11.60 12.78 -4.19
CA LEU A 92 11.62 14.18 -4.62
C LEU A 92 10.20 14.72 -4.83
N SER A 93 9.28 13.92 -5.40
CA SER A 93 7.87 14.30 -5.52
C SER A 93 7.24 14.56 -4.15
N ARG A 94 7.48 13.68 -3.17
CA ARG A 94 6.97 13.84 -1.80
C ARG A 94 7.50 15.11 -1.14
N LEU A 95 8.75 15.45 -1.38
CA LEU A 95 9.34 16.68 -0.85
C LEU A 95 8.60 17.93 -1.35
N HIS A 96 8.18 17.92 -2.62
CA HIS A 96 7.38 18.99 -3.20
C HIS A 96 5.91 18.98 -2.77
N LEU A 97 5.31 17.81 -2.53
CA LEU A 97 3.88 17.65 -2.28
C LEU A 97 3.48 17.61 -0.81
N LYS A 98 4.29 16.96 0.05
CA LYS A 98 4.01 16.78 1.48
C LYS A 98 4.64 17.88 2.32
N TYR A 99 5.92 18.10 2.12
CA TYR A 99 6.70 19.02 2.92
C TYR A 99 6.67 20.39 2.25
N GLN A 100 6.13 21.40 2.86
CA GLN A 100 6.11 22.77 2.33
C GLN A 100 7.53 23.39 2.38
N ALA A 101 8.52 22.66 1.89
CA ALA A 101 9.92 23.04 1.91
C ALA A 101 10.15 24.33 1.10
N PRO A 102 11.14 25.16 1.46
CA PRO A 102 11.48 26.33 0.69
C PRO A 102 11.76 26.02 -0.78
N GLY A 103 11.07 26.68 -1.70
CA GLY A 103 11.16 26.42 -3.14
C GLY A 103 10.41 25.16 -3.61
N SER A 104 9.50 24.63 -2.79
CA SER A 104 8.61 23.55 -3.24
C SER A 104 7.60 24.06 -4.29
N CYS A 105 7.32 23.20 -5.28
CA CYS A 105 6.35 23.47 -6.33
C CYS A 105 5.44 22.26 -6.50
N LYS A 106 4.14 22.43 -6.23
CA LYS A 106 3.16 21.34 -6.35
C LYS A 106 3.07 20.76 -7.76
N ALA A 107 3.21 21.60 -8.79
CA ALA A 107 3.18 21.13 -10.18
C ALA A 107 4.36 20.21 -10.52
N ILE A 108 5.58 20.56 -10.06
CA ILE A 108 6.77 19.72 -10.21
C ILE A 108 6.57 18.42 -9.45
N GLY A 109 6.10 18.49 -8.21
CA GLY A 109 5.85 17.31 -7.40
C GLY A 109 4.83 16.38 -8.02
N ALA A 110 3.75 16.90 -8.60
CA ALA A 110 2.74 16.10 -9.30
C ALA A 110 3.30 15.44 -10.55
N ALA A 111 4.08 16.16 -11.37
CA ALA A 111 4.72 15.59 -12.56
C ALA A 111 5.68 14.44 -12.19
N LEU A 112 6.54 14.63 -11.20
CA LEU A 112 7.46 13.61 -10.71
C LEU A 112 6.73 12.38 -10.16
N LEU A 113 5.59 12.57 -9.46
CA LEU A 113 4.78 11.47 -8.95
C LEU A 113 4.19 10.64 -10.08
N VAL A 114 3.62 11.29 -11.11
CA VAL A 114 3.07 10.62 -12.29
C VAL A 114 4.16 9.86 -13.04
N GLU A 115 5.33 10.46 -13.23
CA GLU A 115 6.46 9.77 -13.85
C GLU A 115 6.89 8.54 -13.07
N ALA A 116 7.12 8.65 -11.76
CA ALA A 116 7.51 7.52 -10.91
C ALA A 116 6.48 6.38 -10.95
N ALA A 117 5.18 6.71 -10.89
CA ALA A 117 4.10 5.74 -10.98
C ALA A 117 4.06 5.02 -12.34
N ASN A 118 4.24 5.76 -13.43
CA ASN A 118 4.29 5.20 -14.79
C ASN A 118 5.53 4.33 -15.02
N MET A 119 6.64 4.64 -14.37
CA MET A 119 7.86 3.83 -14.38
C MET A 119 7.76 2.58 -13.49
N GLY A 120 6.68 2.43 -12.72
CA GLY A 120 6.36 1.21 -11.99
C GLY A 120 6.71 1.25 -10.50
N ASP A 121 6.98 2.41 -9.92
CA ASP A 121 7.18 2.54 -8.47
C ASP A 121 5.87 2.29 -7.71
N ALA A 122 5.90 1.32 -6.78
CA ALA A 122 4.69 0.90 -6.06
C ALA A 122 4.17 1.95 -5.09
N ASP A 123 5.08 2.67 -4.41
CA ASP A 123 4.73 3.74 -3.48
C ASP A 123 4.13 4.93 -4.24
N ALA A 124 4.71 5.26 -5.41
CA ALA A 124 4.20 6.31 -6.27
C ALA A 124 2.83 5.95 -6.88
N GLN A 125 2.63 4.70 -7.28
CA GLN A 125 1.34 4.20 -7.78
C GLN A 125 0.26 4.29 -6.70
N TYR A 126 0.56 3.85 -5.50
CA TYR A 126 -0.36 3.97 -4.36
C TYR A 126 -0.69 5.43 -4.03
N GLU A 127 0.32 6.29 -3.91
CA GLU A 127 0.12 7.70 -3.56
C GLU A 127 -0.66 8.44 -4.65
N LEU A 128 -0.37 8.17 -5.93
CA LEU A 128 -1.10 8.76 -7.06
C LEU A 128 -2.56 8.26 -7.08
N GLY A 129 -2.79 6.95 -6.92
CA GLY A 129 -4.14 6.40 -6.86
C GLY A 129 -4.96 6.98 -5.72
N ARG A 130 -4.35 7.13 -4.53
CA ARG A 130 -4.99 7.76 -3.38
C ARG A 130 -5.34 9.23 -3.62
N ARG A 131 -4.46 10.00 -4.26
CA ARG A 131 -4.69 11.43 -4.57
C ARG A 131 -5.77 11.62 -5.62
N LEU A 132 -5.74 10.83 -6.69
CA LEU A 132 -6.77 10.88 -7.73
C LEU A 132 -8.17 10.60 -7.19
N ARG A 133 -8.27 9.78 -6.13
CA ARG A 133 -9.54 9.52 -5.46
C ARG A 133 -10.07 10.73 -4.69
N VAL A 134 -9.19 11.47 -4.01
CA VAL A 134 -9.58 12.49 -3.03
C VAL A 134 -9.59 13.90 -3.64
N GLU A 135 -8.62 14.20 -4.51
CA GLU A 135 -8.34 15.59 -4.91
C GLU A 135 -9.19 16.09 -6.09
N ASN A 136 -9.93 15.21 -6.78
CA ASN A 136 -10.71 15.65 -7.94
C ASN A 136 -12.08 14.95 -8.09
N PRO A 137 -13.11 15.40 -7.35
CA PRO A 137 -14.46 14.82 -7.43
C PRO A 137 -15.19 15.08 -8.74
N TYR A 138 -14.68 15.98 -9.61
CA TYR A 138 -15.34 16.39 -10.84
C TYR A 138 -14.81 15.72 -12.12
N VAL A 139 -13.67 15.09 -12.06
CA VAL A 139 -13.11 14.32 -13.19
C VAL A 139 -13.27 12.85 -12.86
N GLN A 140 -13.62 12.02 -13.83
CA GLN A 140 -13.70 10.56 -13.70
C GLN A 140 -12.32 9.94 -13.40
N SER A 141 -11.70 10.43 -12.35
CA SER A 141 -10.39 9.98 -11.86
C SER A 141 -10.48 8.64 -11.13
N GLU A 142 -11.70 8.16 -10.83
CA GLU A 142 -11.91 6.87 -10.16
C GLU A 142 -11.33 5.70 -10.95
N GLN A 143 -11.53 5.66 -12.27
CA GLN A 143 -10.95 4.62 -13.11
C GLN A 143 -9.43 4.69 -13.15
N GLN A 144 -8.87 5.90 -13.20
CA GLN A 144 -7.42 6.09 -13.15
C GLN A 144 -6.88 5.78 -11.76
N ALA A 145 -7.57 6.20 -10.69
CA ALA A 145 -7.20 5.86 -9.33
C ALA A 145 -7.16 4.35 -9.13
N PHE A 146 -8.21 3.65 -9.56
CA PHE A 146 -8.30 2.20 -9.49
C PHE A 146 -7.16 1.52 -10.26
N HIS A 147 -6.86 1.97 -11.47
CA HIS A 147 -5.77 1.45 -12.29
C HIS A 147 -4.40 1.53 -11.60
N TYR A 148 -4.07 2.66 -10.97
CA TYR A 148 -2.81 2.79 -10.23
C TYR A 148 -2.80 1.97 -8.95
N LEU A 149 -3.94 1.89 -8.24
CA LEU A 149 -4.07 1.04 -7.05
C LEU A 149 -3.91 -0.44 -7.40
N GLU A 150 -4.51 -0.93 -8.51
CA GLU A 150 -4.32 -2.31 -8.98
C GLU A 150 -2.84 -2.61 -9.26
N LYS A 151 -2.14 -1.70 -9.95
CA LYS A 151 -0.70 -1.85 -10.19
C LYS A 151 0.12 -1.92 -8.90
N ALA A 152 -0.25 -1.13 -7.88
CA ALA A 152 0.40 -1.19 -6.57
C ALA A 152 0.09 -2.51 -5.85
N ILE A 153 -1.15 -3.03 -5.97
CA ILE A 153 -1.56 -4.33 -5.41
C ILE A 153 -0.83 -5.49 -6.07
N GLU A 154 -0.62 -5.46 -7.41
CA GLU A 154 0.19 -6.46 -8.10
C GLU A 154 1.61 -6.55 -7.53
N GLN A 155 2.10 -5.46 -6.93
CA GLN A 155 3.38 -5.39 -6.24
C GLN A 155 3.26 -5.67 -4.73
N LEU A 156 2.07 -6.03 -4.24
CA LEU A 156 1.77 -6.27 -2.83
C LEU A 156 2.08 -5.05 -1.94
N HIS A 157 1.78 -3.84 -2.43
CA HIS A 157 1.95 -2.63 -1.63
C HIS A 157 0.94 -2.59 -0.47
N PRO A 158 1.39 -2.51 0.80
CA PRO A 158 0.51 -2.70 1.96
C PRO A 158 -0.60 -1.66 2.07
N GLY A 159 -0.31 -0.40 1.77
CA GLY A 159 -1.33 0.66 1.79
C GLY A 159 -2.39 0.49 0.69
N ALA A 160 -2.00 0.02 -0.51
CA ALA A 160 -2.94 -0.25 -1.60
C ALA A 160 -3.84 -1.45 -1.28
N LEU A 161 -3.27 -2.51 -0.71
CA LEU A 161 -4.01 -3.67 -0.23
C LEU A 161 -5.02 -3.27 0.86
N TYR A 162 -4.61 -2.47 1.85
CA TYR A 162 -5.51 -1.97 2.89
C TYR A 162 -6.67 -1.16 2.31
N LEU A 163 -6.39 -0.25 1.38
CA LEU A 163 -7.41 0.58 0.74
C LEU A 163 -8.40 -0.26 -0.06
N MET A 164 -7.91 -1.24 -0.84
CA MET A 164 -8.79 -2.16 -1.58
C MET A 164 -9.58 -3.09 -0.67
N GLY A 165 -9.00 -3.54 0.43
CA GLY A 165 -9.74 -4.27 1.45
C GLY A 165 -10.94 -3.48 1.99
N ALA A 166 -10.76 -2.18 2.25
CA ALA A 166 -11.84 -1.29 2.64
C ALA A 166 -12.90 -1.13 1.54
N VAL A 167 -12.48 -0.99 0.28
CA VAL A 167 -13.38 -0.90 -0.89
C VAL A 167 -14.22 -2.17 -1.06
N TYR A 168 -13.63 -3.36 -0.95
CA TYR A 168 -14.37 -4.62 -0.98
C TYR A 168 -15.30 -4.79 0.22
N LEU A 169 -14.91 -4.29 1.39
CA LEU A 169 -15.74 -4.37 2.60
C LEU A 169 -16.98 -3.48 2.50
N THR A 170 -16.83 -2.28 1.94
CA THR A 170 -17.94 -1.30 1.81
C THR A 170 -18.77 -1.50 0.55
N GLY A 171 -18.19 -2.03 -0.52
CA GLY A 171 -18.82 -2.13 -1.83
C GLY A 171 -18.92 -0.80 -2.58
N GLU A 172 -18.07 0.18 -2.25
CA GLU A 172 -18.16 1.55 -2.75
C GLU A 172 -17.92 1.68 -4.26
N TRP A 173 -16.93 0.94 -4.82
CA TRP A 173 -16.59 0.97 -6.25
C TRP A 173 -16.79 -0.37 -6.95
N VAL A 174 -16.78 -1.42 -6.16
CA VAL A 174 -16.94 -2.80 -6.61
C VAL A 174 -18.01 -3.46 -5.77
N LYS A 175 -18.57 -4.56 -6.27
CA LYS A 175 -19.49 -5.35 -5.47
C LYS A 175 -18.82 -5.76 -4.16
N GLN A 176 -19.52 -5.57 -3.04
CA GLN A 176 -19.06 -6.02 -1.73
C GLN A 176 -18.66 -7.49 -1.76
N ASP A 177 -17.44 -7.77 -1.32
CA ASP A 177 -16.87 -9.12 -1.23
C ASP A 177 -16.01 -9.26 0.02
N MET A 178 -16.57 -9.92 1.03
CA MET A 178 -15.90 -10.15 2.31
C MET A 178 -14.63 -11.00 2.16
N ALA A 179 -14.64 -11.99 1.26
CA ALA A 179 -13.49 -12.85 1.07
C ALA A 179 -12.30 -12.09 0.48
N SER A 180 -12.55 -11.25 -0.53
CA SER A 180 -11.52 -10.37 -1.10
C SER A 180 -11.04 -9.32 -0.10
N ALA A 181 -11.95 -8.77 0.74
CA ALA A 181 -11.59 -7.82 1.80
C ALA A 181 -10.64 -8.47 2.82
N LEU A 182 -10.98 -9.65 3.34
CA LEU A 182 -10.17 -10.40 4.29
C LEU A 182 -8.80 -10.74 3.70
N TRP A 183 -8.75 -11.19 2.45
CA TRP A 183 -7.49 -11.44 1.76
C TRP A 183 -6.60 -10.21 1.70
N CYS A 184 -7.15 -9.08 1.29
CA CYS A 184 -6.41 -7.83 1.19
C CYS A 184 -5.87 -7.38 2.55
N PHE A 185 -6.69 -7.44 3.62
CA PHE A 185 -6.26 -7.07 4.96
C PHE A 185 -5.20 -8.02 5.51
N HIS A 186 -5.36 -9.33 5.32
CA HIS A 186 -4.37 -10.31 5.72
C HIS A 186 -3.02 -10.05 5.06
N ARG A 187 -2.99 -9.89 3.72
CA ARG A 187 -1.74 -9.60 3.00
C ARG A 187 -1.09 -8.28 3.39
N ALA A 188 -1.89 -7.26 3.68
CA ALA A 188 -1.37 -5.98 4.17
C ALA A 188 -0.81 -6.12 5.60
N SER A 189 -1.46 -6.90 6.48
CA SER A 189 -0.98 -7.13 7.85
C SER A 189 0.34 -7.91 7.87
N GLU A 190 0.51 -8.93 7.01
CA GLU A 190 1.79 -9.64 6.84
C GLU A 190 2.95 -8.70 6.47
N LYS A 191 2.65 -7.57 5.83
CA LYS A 191 3.60 -6.49 5.52
C LYS A 191 3.74 -5.45 6.63
N GLY A 192 3.13 -5.68 7.80
CA GLY A 192 3.19 -4.79 8.96
C GLY A 192 2.28 -3.57 8.88
N HIS A 193 1.24 -3.58 8.03
CA HIS A 193 0.31 -2.44 7.95
C HIS A 193 -0.65 -2.45 9.14
N ALA A 194 -0.44 -1.56 10.11
CA ALA A 194 -1.19 -1.52 11.37
C ALA A 194 -2.72 -1.45 11.17
N GLY A 195 -3.20 -0.56 10.30
CA GLY A 195 -4.64 -0.41 10.03
C GLY A 195 -5.26 -1.68 9.43
N ALA A 196 -4.52 -2.42 8.61
CA ALA A 196 -4.98 -3.68 8.04
C ALA A 196 -5.05 -4.79 9.09
N ALA A 197 -4.06 -4.86 9.97
CA ALA A 197 -4.04 -5.81 11.08
C ALA A 197 -5.24 -5.59 12.01
N ILE A 198 -5.55 -4.33 12.35
CA ILE A 198 -6.74 -3.99 13.15
C ILE A 198 -8.03 -4.37 12.43
N ALA A 199 -8.15 -4.04 11.14
CA ALA A 199 -9.33 -4.37 10.35
C ALA A 199 -9.54 -5.89 10.26
N TYR A 200 -8.47 -6.64 9.98
CA TYR A 200 -8.50 -8.10 9.90
C TYR A 200 -8.87 -8.72 11.26
N GLY A 201 -8.19 -8.36 12.34
CA GLY A 201 -8.49 -8.85 13.69
C GLY A 201 -9.92 -8.54 14.13
N SER A 202 -10.43 -7.34 13.85
CA SER A 202 -11.80 -6.96 14.19
C SER A 202 -12.86 -7.74 13.38
N LEU A 203 -12.56 -8.14 12.14
CA LEU A 203 -13.43 -8.99 11.33
C LEU A 203 -13.43 -10.44 11.86
N LEU A 204 -12.28 -10.97 12.28
CA LEU A 204 -12.19 -12.28 12.93
C LEU A 204 -13.04 -12.35 14.20
N LEU A 205 -12.98 -11.32 15.06
CA LEU A 205 -13.82 -11.24 16.26
C LEU A 205 -15.31 -11.15 15.97
N LYS A 206 -15.70 -10.70 14.77
CA LYS A 206 -17.11 -10.70 14.31
C LYS A 206 -17.53 -12.03 13.68
N GLY A 207 -16.70 -13.06 13.75
CA GLY A 207 -16.96 -14.36 13.17
C GLY A 207 -16.80 -14.42 11.65
N ALA A 208 -15.94 -13.59 11.08
CA ALA A 208 -15.63 -13.69 9.66
C ALA A 208 -14.82 -14.99 9.41
N GLU A 209 -15.37 -15.89 8.60
CA GLU A 209 -14.67 -17.11 8.20
C GLU A 209 -13.51 -16.77 7.26
N VAL A 210 -12.31 -17.21 7.60
CA VAL A 210 -11.12 -17.07 6.74
C VAL A 210 -11.27 -18.06 5.58
N PRO A 211 -11.37 -17.60 4.32
CA PRO A 211 -11.48 -18.52 3.18
C PRO A 211 -10.21 -19.37 3.06
N GLU A 212 -10.36 -20.69 2.82
CA GLU A 212 -9.20 -21.58 2.59
C GLU A 212 -8.26 -21.10 1.46
N ALA A 213 -8.80 -20.34 0.49
CA ALA A 213 -8.04 -19.74 -0.58
C ALA A 213 -6.99 -18.70 -0.11
N ILE A 214 -7.14 -18.16 1.11
CA ILE A 214 -6.14 -17.22 1.70
C ILE A 214 -4.84 -17.97 2.00
N THR A 215 -4.90 -19.23 2.36
CA THR A 215 -3.73 -20.06 2.69
C THR A 215 -3.00 -20.61 1.45
N LYS A 216 -3.66 -20.62 0.26
CA LYS A 216 -3.14 -21.23 -0.98
C LYS A 216 -3.11 -20.27 -2.16
N PHE A 217 -2.83 -19.01 -1.94
CA PHE A 217 -2.99 -17.95 -2.95
C PHE A 217 -2.02 -18.08 -4.13
N ASN A 218 -2.61 -18.05 -5.33
CA ASN A 218 -1.93 -17.81 -6.60
C ASN A 218 -2.32 -16.40 -7.09
N ALA A 219 -1.36 -15.48 -7.24
CA ALA A 219 -1.55 -14.05 -7.57
C ALA A 219 -2.36 -13.75 -8.87
N ARG A 220 -2.97 -14.74 -9.48
CA ARG A 220 -3.70 -14.65 -10.76
C ARG A 220 -5.21 -14.87 -10.69
N SER A 221 -5.77 -15.13 -9.51
CA SER A 221 -7.20 -15.35 -9.36
C SER A 221 -7.74 -14.65 -8.13
N ILE A 222 -8.41 -13.52 -8.35
CA ILE A 222 -9.31 -12.96 -7.35
C ILE A 222 -10.51 -13.92 -7.32
N PRO A 223 -10.78 -14.61 -6.21
CA PRO A 223 -11.90 -15.54 -6.15
C PRO A 223 -13.22 -14.75 -6.15
N SER A 224 -14.03 -14.91 -7.19
CA SER A 224 -15.41 -14.47 -7.14
C SER A 224 -16.20 -15.45 -6.27
N SER A 225 -16.40 -15.13 -5.01
CA SER A 225 -17.17 -15.97 -4.10
C SER A 225 -18.67 -15.71 -4.24
N LYS A 226 -19.44 -16.76 -4.41
CA LYS A 226 -20.90 -16.71 -4.21
C LYS A 226 -21.15 -16.56 -2.71
N ALA A 227 -21.52 -15.35 -2.30
CA ALA A 227 -21.80 -15.03 -0.90
C ALA A 227 -22.90 -15.95 -0.32
N LYS A 228 -22.54 -16.75 0.67
CA LYS A 228 -23.50 -17.34 1.61
C LYS A 228 -23.93 -16.26 2.61
N LYS A 229 -25.23 -16.21 2.91
CA LYS A 229 -25.84 -15.27 3.87
C LYS A 229 -25.16 -15.38 5.24
N ASN A 230 -24.81 -14.21 5.79
CA ASN A 230 -24.17 -14.03 7.08
C ASN A 230 -25.06 -14.55 8.23
N ASN A 231 -24.72 -15.69 8.80
CA ASN A 231 -25.02 -15.93 10.20
C ASN A 231 -23.85 -15.34 11.00
N VAL A 232 -24.15 -14.48 11.95
CA VAL A 232 -23.14 -13.96 12.89
C VAL A 232 -22.73 -15.15 13.77
N ALA A 233 -21.63 -15.79 13.39
CA ALA A 233 -21.05 -16.86 14.21
C ALA A 233 -20.39 -16.23 15.45
N VAL A 234 -20.55 -16.86 16.61
CA VAL A 234 -19.79 -16.52 17.80
C VAL A 234 -18.33 -16.87 17.51
N PRO A 235 -17.36 -15.97 17.75
CA PRO A 235 -15.96 -16.29 17.51
C PRO A 235 -15.55 -17.53 18.30
N ASP A 236 -14.93 -18.48 17.62
CA ASP A 236 -14.30 -19.63 18.29
C ASP A 236 -12.99 -19.19 18.97
N GLU A 237 -12.41 -20.05 19.79
CA GLU A 237 -11.15 -19.76 20.51
C GLU A 237 -10.00 -19.49 19.51
N ASP A 238 -9.97 -20.22 18.39
CA ASP A 238 -8.97 -20.04 17.34
C ASP A 238 -9.08 -18.66 16.67
N SER A 239 -10.30 -18.19 16.39
CA SER A 239 -10.54 -16.86 15.83
C SER A 239 -10.11 -15.73 16.79
N THR A 240 -10.28 -15.92 18.08
CA THR A 240 -9.88 -14.95 19.11
C THR A 240 -8.36 -14.86 19.21
N GLU A 241 -7.66 -16.00 19.17
CA GLU A 241 -6.19 -16.01 19.23
C GLU A 241 -5.58 -15.42 17.95
N LEU A 242 -6.12 -15.74 16.78
CA LEU A 242 -5.72 -15.11 15.51
C LEU A 242 -5.95 -13.59 15.52
N ALA A 243 -7.07 -13.13 16.09
CA ALA A 243 -7.34 -11.69 16.21
C ALA A 243 -6.33 -11.01 17.12
N LYS A 244 -5.97 -11.65 18.26
CA LYS A 244 -4.96 -11.16 19.19
C LYS A 244 -3.60 -11.01 18.50
N GLU A 245 -3.17 -12.01 17.73
CA GLU A 245 -1.93 -11.96 16.93
C GLU A 245 -1.92 -10.74 16.00
N GLN A 246 -3.05 -10.46 15.33
CA GLN A 246 -3.16 -9.30 14.46
C GLN A 246 -3.06 -7.98 15.23
N PHE A 247 -3.66 -7.88 16.40
CA PHE A 247 -3.52 -6.67 17.23
C PHE A 247 -2.10 -6.50 17.77
N GLU A 248 -1.37 -7.59 18.02
CA GLU A 248 0.06 -7.52 18.34
C GLU A 248 0.90 -6.98 17.18
N ILE A 249 0.60 -7.41 15.93
CA ILE A 249 1.24 -6.85 14.74
C ILE A 249 0.98 -5.34 14.66
N ALA A 250 -0.26 -4.91 14.90
CA ALA A 250 -0.61 -3.50 14.88
C ALA A 250 0.11 -2.72 15.99
N ALA A 251 0.20 -3.26 17.21
CA ALA A 251 0.91 -2.65 18.32
C ALA A 251 2.42 -2.53 18.05
N LYS A 252 3.04 -3.59 17.52
CA LYS A 252 4.46 -3.57 17.09
C LYS A 252 4.74 -2.55 15.98
N ALA A 253 3.75 -2.29 15.14
CA ALA A 253 3.80 -1.24 14.10
C ALA A 253 3.53 0.18 14.67
N GLY A 254 3.42 0.34 15.98
CA GLY A 254 3.25 1.63 16.65
C GLY A 254 1.81 2.14 16.71
N SER A 255 0.82 1.27 16.60
CA SER A 255 -0.59 1.67 16.66
C SER A 255 -1.14 1.57 18.09
N ASP A 256 -1.57 2.70 18.66
CA ASP A 256 -2.25 2.75 19.95
C ASP A 256 -3.57 1.95 19.96
N LEU A 257 -4.27 1.91 18.81
CA LEU A 257 -5.47 1.10 18.68
C LEU A 257 -5.20 -0.39 18.84
N GLY A 258 -4.02 -0.87 18.39
CA GLY A 258 -3.59 -2.25 18.63
C GLY A 258 -3.50 -2.56 20.12
N LEU A 259 -2.89 -1.68 20.89
CA LEU A 259 -2.78 -1.81 22.36
C LEU A 259 -4.15 -1.77 23.05
N ILE A 260 -5.05 -0.90 22.61
CA ILE A 260 -6.42 -0.79 23.15
C ILE A 260 -7.19 -2.10 22.91
N TRP A 261 -7.11 -2.69 21.72
CA TRP A 261 -7.76 -3.95 21.41
C TRP A 261 -7.19 -5.13 22.21
N LEU A 262 -5.86 -5.21 22.40
CA LEU A 262 -5.22 -6.22 23.22
C LEU A 262 -5.72 -6.15 24.66
N LYS A 263 -5.72 -4.95 25.24
CA LYS A 263 -6.23 -4.74 26.61
C LYS A 263 -7.69 -5.17 26.76
N ARG A 264 -8.52 -4.81 25.77
CA ARG A 264 -9.94 -5.20 25.77
C ARG A 264 -10.12 -6.73 25.75
N LEU A 265 -9.35 -7.46 24.94
CA LEU A 265 -9.38 -8.93 24.91
C LEU A 265 -8.94 -9.53 26.24
N GLU A 266 -7.91 -8.99 26.89
CA GLU A 266 -7.47 -9.44 28.20
C GLU A 266 -8.54 -9.24 29.27
N ASP A 267 -9.22 -8.09 29.27
CA ASP A 267 -10.28 -7.80 30.23
C ASP A 267 -11.51 -8.70 30.00
N GLU A 268 -11.87 -8.99 28.75
CA GLU A 268 -12.94 -9.94 28.42
C GLU A 268 -12.59 -11.38 28.85
N GLN A 269 -11.32 -11.81 28.69
CA GLN A 269 -10.86 -13.12 29.17
C GLN A 269 -10.92 -13.23 30.70
N LYS A 270 -10.51 -12.19 31.45
CA LYS A 270 -10.61 -12.15 32.91
C LYS A 270 -12.06 -12.25 33.41
N LEU A 271 -12.97 -11.55 32.72
CA LEU A 271 -14.40 -11.61 33.06
C LEU A 271 -14.99 -13.02 32.83
N LYS A 272 -14.62 -13.69 31.74
CA LYS A 272 -15.03 -15.08 31.46
C LYS A 272 -14.44 -16.07 32.48
N ALA A 273 -13.21 -15.87 32.95
CA ALA A 273 -12.57 -16.71 33.94
C ALA A 273 -13.13 -16.51 35.37
N ALA A 274 -13.81 -15.39 35.65
CA ALA A 274 -14.41 -15.07 36.93
C ALA A 274 -15.89 -15.53 37.05
N GLN A 275 -16.49 -16.02 35.95
CA GLN A 275 -17.84 -16.61 35.91
C GLN A 275 -17.80 -18.12 36.02
#